data_0324ae11fdad094cfe5ba1d6cb15baa3
#
_entry.id   0324ae11fdad094cfe5ba1d6cb15baa3
#
_cell.length_a   1.000
_cell.length_b   1.000
_cell.length_c   1.000
_cell.angle_alpha   90.00
_cell.angle_beta   90.00
_cell.angle_gamma   90.00
#
_symmetry.space_group_name_H-M   'P 1'
#
loop_
_entity.id
_entity.type
_entity.pdbx_description
1 polymer ?
#
loop_
_entity_poly.entity_id
_entity_poly.type
_entity_poly.pdbx_seq_one_letter_code
_entity_poly.pdbx_strand_id
1 'polypeptide(L)'
;VSEQVRERETRRLDRVVVRFAGDSGDGMQLTGEQFTSETATFGNDLSTLPDFPAEIRAPAGTPAGVSGFQLHFSDHDILTPXDAPDVLVAMNPAALKANLKDLPPGANLIVNTDAFTGGNLKKAGYATDPLTDGTLDPYLVHRVPLTSMTINAVHAAEETAGSVNKKEAEXAKNMFALGLMSWLYHRPTEGTVGFLEKKFAKRPEIXAANIAAFRAXFNYGETTESFTVTYEVAPARMKSGTYRRITGNLALSYGLIAAGELTGLPVFLGSYPIXPASDILHELSKHKRFGVRTFQAEDEIAGIGAALGASFGGSLGITTTSGPGVALKSETIGLAVSLELPLVIVDIQRGGPSTGLPTKTEQADLLQAMFXRNGEAPVPIVAPRSPGDCFDAAVEAARLATKYRTPVFLLSDGYLANGSEPWLLPKREALPDLTVAFTTEPNHTGPKGPEFWPYLRDPETLARPWAVPGTXGLEHRIGGIEKSDGQGNISYDPXNHDRMVRLRAAKVAGIANDIPPLEVEDPSGQARVLVLGWGSTYGPIAAGCRRVRAKGLHVAQAHLRHLNPFPANTGEILRSYDKVLIPEMNLGQLRTLIRAEFLVDAIGYNQVRGLPFKAAELAGVLEDVINQ
;
A
#
# COMPACT_ATOMS: atom_id res chain seq x y z
N VAL A 1 -26.74 -21.27 42.63
CA VAL A 1 -25.68 -22.10 42.12
C VAL A 1 -24.65 -21.20 41.44
N SER A 2 -23.45 -21.21 41.96
CA SER A 2 -22.40 -20.40 41.37
C SER A 2 -22.03 -20.95 39.99
N GLU A 3 -21.93 -20.07 39.03
CA GLU A 3 -21.44 -20.46 37.73
C GLU A 3 -19.93 -20.71 37.86
N GLN A 4 -19.53 -21.91 37.52
CA GLN A 4 -18.11 -22.22 37.53
C GLN A 4 -17.51 -21.73 36.22
N VAL A 5 -16.42 -21.00 36.34
CA VAL A 5 -15.64 -20.62 35.16
C VAL A 5 -15.05 -21.91 34.58
N ARG A 6 -15.33 -22.19 33.33
CA ARG A 6 -14.80 -23.40 32.71
C ARG A 6 -13.30 -23.28 32.56
N GLU A 7 -12.60 -24.34 32.93
CA GLU A 7 -11.19 -24.42 32.64
C GLU A 7 -11.05 -24.76 31.15
N ARG A 8 -10.30 -23.94 30.43
CA ARG A 8 -10.05 -24.17 29.03
C ARG A 8 -8.58 -24.34 28.78
N GLU A 9 -8.27 -25.19 27.85
CA GLU A 9 -6.90 -25.32 27.37
C GLU A 9 -6.51 -24.02 26.65
N THR A 10 -5.32 -23.53 26.94
CA THR A 10 -4.74 -22.41 26.19
C THR A 10 -3.58 -22.96 25.39
N ARG A 11 -3.65 -22.86 24.09
CA ARG A 11 -2.61 -23.33 23.19
C ARG A 11 -1.74 -22.19 22.74
N ARG A 12 -0.45 -22.40 22.81
CA ARG A 12 0.51 -21.43 22.33
C ARG A 12 0.77 -21.66 20.86
N LEU A 13 0.62 -20.62 20.05
CA LEU A 13 0.86 -20.67 18.63
C LEU A 13 1.96 -19.70 18.28
N ASP A 14 2.74 -20.02 17.26
CA ASP A 14 3.75 -19.07 16.80
C ASP A 14 3.16 -18.07 15.80
N ARG A 15 2.07 -18.41 15.13
CA ARG A 15 1.40 -17.48 14.22
C ARG A 15 -0.06 -17.88 14.01
N VAL A 16 -0.86 -16.91 13.57
CA VAL A 16 -2.28 -17.13 13.25
C VAL A 16 -2.66 -16.23 12.08
N VAL A 17 -3.53 -16.74 11.21
CA VAL A 17 -4.15 -15.94 10.16
C VAL A 17 -5.66 -15.96 10.39
N VAL A 18 -6.25 -14.78 10.56
CA VAL A 18 -7.69 -14.61 10.77
C VAL A 18 -8.27 -13.86 9.59
N ARG A 19 -9.39 -14.35 9.07
CA ARG A 19 -10.12 -13.62 8.02
C ARG A 19 -11.53 -13.31 8.50
N PHE A 20 -11.91 -12.03 8.42
CA PHE A 20 -13.28 -11.58 8.67
C PHE A 20 -13.95 -11.35 7.32
N ALA A 21 -15.17 -11.85 7.15
CA ALA A 21 -15.87 -11.69 5.89
C ALA A 21 -17.36 -11.43 6.12
N GLY A 22 -17.88 -10.45 5.38
CA GLY A 22 -19.29 -10.06 5.46
C GLY A 22 -19.65 -9.22 4.26
N ASP A 23 -20.83 -8.64 4.28
CA ASP A 23 -21.19 -7.67 3.25
C ASP A 23 -20.74 -6.27 3.71
N SER A 24 -20.94 -5.28 2.84
CA SER A 24 -20.48 -3.92 3.15
C SER A 24 -21.15 -3.33 4.38
N GLY A 25 -22.32 -3.84 4.77
CA GLY A 25 -23.03 -3.36 5.96
C GLY A 25 -22.66 -4.06 7.25
N ASP A 26 -21.84 -5.12 7.19
CA ASP A 26 -21.47 -5.87 8.40
C ASP A 26 -20.31 -5.27 9.17
N GLY A 27 -19.61 -4.27 8.61
CA GLY A 27 -18.55 -3.58 9.34
C GLY A 27 -17.28 -4.38 9.51
N MET A 28 -16.99 -5.27 8.58
CA MET A 28 -15.81 -6.14 8.72
C MET A 28 -14.50 -5.40 8.61
N GLN A 29 -14.45 -4.28 7.86
CA GLN A 29 -13.22 -3.51 7.82
C GLN A 29 -12.91 -2.90 9.19
N LEU A 30 -13.93 -2.37 9.87
CA LEU A 30 -13.75 -1.81 11.21
C LEU A 30 -13.35 -2.91 12.21
N THR A 31 -14.01 -4.07 12.14
CA THR A 31 -13.66 -5.19 13.00
C THR A 31 -12.20 -5.59 12.82
N GLY A 32 -11.77 -5.73 11.56
CA GLY A 32 -10.40 -6.09 11.25
C GLY A 32 -9.40 -5.05 11.72
N GLU A 33 -9.70 -3.76 11.49
CA GLU A 33 -8.82 -2.68 11.91
C GLU A 33 -8.64 -2.65 13.42
N GLN A 34 -9.73 -2.84 14.17
CA GLN A 34 -9.64 -2.80 15.64
C GLN A 34 -8.93 -4.03 16.18
N PHE A 35 -9.17 -5.20 15.60
CA PHE A 35 -8.43 -6.39 16.01
C PHE A 35 -6.94 -6.24 15.70
N THR A 36 -6.64 -5.61 14.57
CA THR A 36 -5.24 -5.29 14.22
C THR A 36 -4.62 -4.35 15.25
N SER A 37 -5.36 -3.32 15.66
CA SER A 37 -4.85 -2.38 16.68
C SER A 37 -4.58 -3.07 18.00
N GLU A 38 -5.47 -3.96 18.43
CA GLU A 38 -5.25 -4.74 19.66
C GLU A 38 -4.00 -5.61 19.54
N THR A 39 -3.82 -6.21 18.37
CA THR A 39 -2.67 -7.09 18.11
C THR A 39 -1.37 -6.29 18.11
N ALA A 40 -1.37 -5.12 17.50
CA ALA A 40 -0.20 -4.24 17.50
C ALA A 40 0.14 -3.79 18.93
N THR A 41 -0.88 -3.44 19.72
CA THR A 41 -0.67 -3.02 21.11
C THR A 41 -0.05 -4.16 21.93
N PHE A 42 -0.48 -5.39 21.66
CA PHE A 42 0.08 -6.55 22.35
C PHE A 42 1.55 -6.80 21.98
N GLY A 43 1.97 -6.36 20.81
CA GLY A 43 3.38 -6.46 20.42
C GLY A 43 3.71 -7.54 19.41
N ASN A 44 2.72 -8.13 18.77
CA ASN A 44 2.97 -9.08 17.69
C ASN A 44 3.47 -8.38 16.44
N ASP A 45 4.24 -9.07 15.61
CA ASP A 45 4.41 -8.64 14.24
C ASP A 45 3.14 -8.99 13.48
N LEU A 46 2.83 -8.22 12.46
CA LEU A 46 1.56 -8.41 11.75
C LEU A 46 1.65 -7.92 10.31
N SER A 47 0.71 -8.41 9.51
CA SER A 47 0.53 -7.95 8.14
C SER A 47 -0.95 -8.11 7.79
N THR A 48 -1.56 -7.10 7.18
CA THR A 48 -2.98 -7.14 6.87
C THR A 48 -3.24 -7.06 5.38
N LEU A 49 -4.38 -7.59 4.98
CA LEU A 49 -4.86 -7.52 3.61
C LEU A 49 -6.37 -7.26 3.65
N PRO A 50 -6.77 -5.98 3.55
CA PRO A 50 -8.20 -5.68 3.38
C PRO A 50 -8.65 -6.07 1.98
N ASP A 51 -9.89 -6.54 1.86
CA ASP A 51 -10.45 -6.91 0.57
C ASP A 51 -11.81 -6.23 0.43
N PHE A 52 -11.86 -5.20 -0.41
CA PHE A 52 -13.06 -4.41 -0.62
C PHE A 52 -13.85 -4.97 -1.79
N PRO A 53 -15.20 -4.82 -1.78
CA PRO A 53 -15.96 -5.19 -2.96
C PRO A 53 -15.51 -4.36 -4.18
N ALA A 54 -15.63 -4.95 -5.37
CA ALA A 54 -15.24 -4.23 -6.59
C ALA A 54 -16.09 -2.98 -6.80
N GLU A 55 -17.36 -3.02 -6.39
CA GLU A 55 -18.24 -1.85 -6.41
C GLU A 55 -18.56 -1.46 -4.99
N ILE A 56 -18.17 -0.25 -4.62
CA ILE A 56 -18.46 0.26 -3.28
C ILE A 56 -19.95 0.62 -3.18
N ARG A 57 -20.54 1.08 -4.27
CA ARG A 57 -21.95 1.42 -4.34
C ARG A 57 -22.62 0.61 -5.42
N ALA A 58 -23.24 -0.49 -5.03
CA ALA A 58 -23.98 -1.31 -5.97
C ALA A 58 -25.30 -0.63 -6.32
N PRO A 59 -25.79 -0.77 -7.55
CA PRO A 59 -27.12 -0.26 -7.90
C PRO A 59 -28.19 -0.88 -7.00
N ALA A 60 -29.26 -0.15 -6.80
CA ALA A 60 -30.37 -0.62 -5.96
C ALA A 60 -30.88 -1.96 -6.49
N GLY A 61 -31.12 -2.90 -5.57
CA GLY A 61 -31.59 -4.24 -5.92
C GLY A 61 -30.51 -5.24 -6.25
N THR A 62 -29.26 -4.80 -6.33
CA THR A 62 -28.13 -5.69 -6.56
C THR A 62 -27.65 -6.30 -5.24
N PRO A 63 -27.30 -7.59 -5.18
CA PRO A 63 -26.73 -8.15 -3.95
C PRO A 63 -25.44 -7.40 -3.57
N ALA A 64 -25.27 -7.17 -2.28
CA ALA A 64 -24.07 -6.52 -1.79
C ALA A 64 -22.84 -7.40 -2.04
N GLY A 65 -21.72 -6.79 -2.40
CA GLY A 65 -20.48 -7.51 -2.56
C GLY A 65 -19.92 -7.97 -1.22
N VAL A 66 -19.08 -8.98 -1.27
CA VAL A 66 -18.43 -9.50 -0.07
C VAL A 66 -17.22 -8.62 0.26
N SER A 67 -17.14 -8.21 1.52
CA SER A 67 -16.01 -7.46 2.06
C SER A 67 -15.23 -8.39 2.97
N GLY A 68 -13.91 -8.28 2.96
CA GLY A 68 -13.07 -9.12 3.80
C GLY A 68 -11.91 -8.36 4.39
N PHE A 69 -11.34 -8.94 5.44
CA PHE A 69 -10.15 -8.38 6.07
C PHE A 69 -9.35 -9.54 6.63
N GLN A 70 -8.11 -9.68 6.18
CA GLN A 70 -7.25 -10.75 6.66
C GLN A 70 -6.10 -10.17 7.45
N LEU A 71 -5.82 -10.77 8.61
CA LEU A 71 -4.72 -10.38 9.48
C LEU A 71 -3.88 -11.61 9.78
N HIS A 72 -2.58 -11.52 9.52
CA HIS A 72 -1.57 -12.50 9.90
C HIS A 72 -0.77 -11.88 11.04
N PHE A 73 -0.65 -12.57 12.17
CA PHE A 73 0.15 -12.06 13.28
C PHE A 73 0.95 -13.20 13.90
N SER A 74 2.09 -12.84 14.51
CA SER A 74 3.03 -13.86 14.94
C SER A 74 3.95 -13.36 16.06
N ASP A 75 4.70 -14.33 16.64
CA ASP A 75 5.73 -14.02 17.62
C ASP A 75 7.11 -13.82 16.98
N HIS A 76 7.18 -13.77 15.66
CA HIS A 76 8.41 -13.55 14.89
C HIS A 76 8.09 -12.70 13.68
N ASP A 77 9.13 -12.25 12.94
CA ASP A 77 8.85 -11.39 11.80
C ASP A 77 8.20 -12.17 10.68
N ILE A 78 7.23 -11.54 10.06
CA ILE A 78 6.47 -12.12 8.96
C ILE A 78 6.51 -11.17 7.78
N LEU A 79 6.20 -11.72 6.59
CA LEU A 79 6.43 -11.00 5.35
C LEU A 79 5.17 -10.83 4.51
N THR A 80 4.09 -11.58 4.86
CA THR A 80 2.86 -11.57 4.05
C THR A 80 1.64 -11.66 4.94
N PRO A 81 0.47 -11.25 4.44
CA PRO A 81 -0.76 -11.55 5.18
C PRO A 81 -1.19 -13.01 5.18
N UNK A 82 -0.38 -13.89 4.68
CA UNK A 82 -0.58 -15.26 4.69
C UNK A 82 -1.29 -15.67 3.45
N ASP A 83 -1.23 -16.91 3.36
CA ASP A 83 -1.86 -17.54 2.18
C ASP A 83 -3.30 -17.93 2.46
N ALA A 84 -3.52 -18.69 3.53
CA ALA A 84 -4.84 -19.23 3.87
C ALA A 84 -5.16 -18.93 5.32
N PRO A 85 -6.42 -18.66 5.65
CA PRO A 85 -6.77 -18.38 7.04
C PRO A 85 -6.80 -19.65 7.89
N ASP A 86 -6.42 -19.50 9.16
CA ASP A 86 -6.63 -20.51 10.18
C ASP A 86 -8.02 -20.37 10.80
N VAL A 87 -8.60 -19.19 10.71
CA VAL A 87 -9.92 -18.88 11.24
C VAL A 87 -10.65 -18.01 10.23
N LEU A 88 -11.87 -18.39 9.92
CA LEU A 88 -12.77 -17.56 9.10
C LEU A 88 -13.97 -17.17 9.93
N VAL A 89 -14.26 -15.88 10.01
CA VAL A 89 -15.49 -15.37 10.59
C VAL A 89 -16.38 -14.96 9.44
N ALA A 90 -17.47 -15.69 9.22
CA ALA A 90 -18.38 -15.47 8.09
C ALA A 90 -19.72 -14.94 8.61
N MET A 91 -20.02 -13.69 8.27
CA MET A 91 -21.19 -13.01 8.81
C MET A 91 -22.48 -13.36 8.10
N ASN A 92 -22.39 -13.95 6.90
CA ASN A 92 -23.60 -14.29 6.12
C ASN A 92 -23.26 -15.37 5.09
N PRO A 93 -24.26 -15.93 4.39
CA PRO A 93 -24.00 -17.00 3.42
C PRO A 93 -23.12 -16.59 2.25
N ALA A 94 -23.24 -15.36 1.74
CA ALA A 94 -22.42 -14.93 0.61
C ALA A 94 -20.95 -14.87 1.02
N ALA A 95 -20.68 -14.38 2.24
CA ALA A 95 -19.32 -14.34 2.76
C ALA A 95 -18.74 -15.75 2.92
N LEU A 96 -19.56 -16.67 3.39
CA LEU A 96 -19.12 -18.06 3.51
C LEU A 96 -18.78 -18.64 2.15
N LYS A 97 -19.67 -18.47 1.19
CA LYS A 97 -19.46 -19.04 -0.13
C LYS A 97 -18.22 -18.50 -0.81
N ALA A 98 -17.99 -17.19 -0.69
CA ALA A 98 -16.84 -16.55 -1.34
C ALA A 98 -15.51 -16.99 -0.74
N ASN A 99 -15.49 -17.39 0.54
CA ASN A 99 -14.24 -17.63 1.25
C ASN A 99 -13.97 -19.07 1.63
N LEU A 100 -14.97 -19.95 1.54
CA LEU A 100 -14.81 -21.31 2.01
C LEU A 100 -13.71 -22.07 1.26
N LYS A 101 -13.55 -21.77 -0.02
CA LYS A 101 -12.52 -22.43 -0.84
C LYS A 101 -11.11 -22.20 -0.33
N ASP A 102 -10.90 -21.11 0.41
CA ASP A 102 -9.57 -20.78 0.95
C ASP A 102 -9.32 -21.40 2.32
N LEU A 103 -10.36 -21.94 2.96
CA LEU A 103 -10.24 -22.43 4.33
C LEU A 103 -9.77 -23.88 4.33
N PRO A 104 -8.62 -24.18 4.92
CA PRO A 104 -8.14 -25.57 4.90
C PRO A 104 -8.93 -26.45 5.86
N PRO A 105 -8.99 -27.75 5.59
CA PRO A 105 -9.66 -28.68 6.51
C PRO A 105 -9.06 -28.60 7.91
N GLY A 106 -9.92 -28.68 8.90
CA GLY A 106 -9.50 -28.56 10.30
C GLY A 106 -9.45 -27.15 10.83
N ALA A 107 -9.62 -26.15 9.97
CA ALA A 107 -9.60 -24.77 10.41
C ALA A 107 -10.88 -24.39 11.17
N ASN A 108 -10.80 -23.35 11.96
CA ASN A 108 -11.94 -22.84 12.69
C ASN A 108 -12.82 -21.98 11.78
N LEU A 109 -14.12 -22.18 11.91
CA LEU A 109 -15.11 -21.43 11.15
C LEU A 109 -16.16 -20.91 12.12
N ILE A 110 -16.28 -19.60 12.21
CA ILE A 110 -17.29 -18.97 13.07
C ILE A 110 -18.34 -18.38 12.13
N VAL A 111 -19.60 -18.82 12.28
CA VAL A 111 -20.68 -18.36 11.40
C VAL A 111 -21.77 -17.67 12.22
N ASN A 112 -22.29 -16.60 11.66
CA ASN A 112 -23.45 -15.90 12.22
C ASN A 112 -24.71 -16.62 11.75
N THR A 113 -25.24 -17.52 12.59
CA THR A 113 -26.38 -18.35 12.19
C THR A 113 -27.62 -17.54 11.86
N ASP A 114 -27.79 -16.37 12.49
CA ASP A 114 -28.97 -15.55 12.24
C ASP A 114 -29.08 -15.07 10.80
N ALA A 115 -27.98 -15.02 10.08
CA ALA A 115 -27.98 -14.55 8.71
C ALA A 115 -28.27 -15.66 7.69
N PHE A 116 -28.34 -16.91 8.13
CA PHE A 116 -28.55 -18.04 7.21
C PHE A 116 -30.02 -18.33 7.02
N THR A 117 -30.76 -17.33 6.56
CA THR A 117 -32.18 -17.43 6.24
C THR A 117 -32.36 -17.99 4.83
N GLY A 118 -33.54 -18.48 4.52
CA GLY A 118 -33.83 -18.98 3.18
C GLY A 118 -33.57 -17.95 2.10
N GLY A 119 -33.96 -16.70 2.35
CA GLY A 119 -33.72 -15.62 1.38
C GLY A 119 -32.26 -15.34 1.15
N ASN A 120 -31.48 -15.27 2.21
CA ASN A 120 -30.05 -15.01 2.07
C ASN A 120 -29.31 -16.18 1.42
N LEU A 121 -29.71 -17.40 1.72
CA LEU A 121 -29.13 -18.58 1.07
C LEU A 121 -29.38 -18.56 -0.42
N LYS A 122 -30.61 -18.21 -0.82
CA LYS A 122 -30.94 -18.13 -2.24
C LYS A 122 -30.14 -17.04 -2.95
N LYS A 123 -30.04 -15.86 -2.33
CA LYS A 123 -29.25 -14.76 -2.90
C LYS A 123 -27.79 -15.14 -3.09
N ALA A 124 -27.24 -15.95 -2.18
CA ALA A 124 -25.85 -16.37 -2.26
C ALA A 124 -25.62 -17.53 -3.23
N GLY A 125 -26.70 -18.10 -3.76
CA GLY A 125 -26.61 -19.20 -4.71
C GLY A 125 -26.50 -20.58 -4.09
N TYR A 126 -26.92 -20.72 -2.83
CA TYR A 126 -26.97 -22.04 -2.19
C TYR A 126 -28.28 -22.75 -2.51
N ALA A 127 -28.17 -23.98 -3.04
CA ALA A 127 -29.35 -24.80 -3.25
C ALA A 127 -29.87 -25.42 -1.95
N THR A 128 -28.93 -25.68 -1.01
CA THR A 128 -29.26 -26.24 0.30
C THR A 128 -28.48 -25.44 1.36
N ASP A 129 -28.92 -25.57 2.62
CA ASP A 129 -28.28 -24.87 3.72
C ASP A 129 -26.93 -25.52 4.05
N PRO A 130 -25.81 -24.85 3.86
CA PRO A 130 -24.51 -25.45 4.16
C PRO A 130 -24.31 -25.77 5.63
N LEU A 131 -25.07 -25.14 6.54
CA LEU A 131 -24.99 -25.47 7.96
C LEU A 131 -25.50 -26.86 8.28
N THR A 132 -26.35 -27.44 7.42
CA THR A 132 -26.99 -28.71 7.70
C THR A 132 -26.76 -29.78 6.63
N ASP A 133 -26.13 -29.46 5.50
CA ASP A 133 -26.05 -30.41 4.38
C ASP A 133 -24.72 -31.16 4.30
N GLY A 134 -23.86 -31.01 5.31
CA GLY A 134 -22.57 -31.69 5.33
C GLY A 134 -21.43 -30.90 4.71
N THR A 135 -21.71 -29.75 4.10
CA THR A 135 -20.68 -28.93 3.47
C THR A 135 -19.57 -28.55 4.45
N LEU A 136 -19.93 -28.30 5.70
CA LEU A 136 -18.98 -27.78 6.69
C LEU A 136 -18.34 -28.87 7.54
N ASP A 137 -18.57 -30.14 7.23
CA ASP A 137 -18.00 -31.24 8.01
C ASP A 137 -16.47 -31.20 8.15
N PRO A 138 -15.70 -30.74 7.14
CA PRO A 138 -14.24 -30.71 7.32
C PRO A 138 -13.73 -29.70 8.34
N TYR A 139 -14.56 -28.79 8.82
CA TYR A 139 -14.12 -27.65 9.63
C TYR A 139 -14.59 -27.76 11.06
N LEU A 140 -13.92 -27.01 11.96
CA LEU A 140 -14.38 -26.85 13.34
C LEU A 140 -15.35 -25.68 13.36
N VAL A 141 -16.64 -25.99 13.30
CA VAL A 141 -17.65 -24.96 13.11
C VAL A 141 -18.20 -24.49 14.46
N HIS A 142 -18.24 -23.18 14.64
CA HIS A 142 -18.82 -22.53 15.81
C HIS A 142 -20.01 -21.71 15.33
N ARG A 143 -21.21 -22.17 15.69
CA ARG A 143 -22.47 -21.54 15.28
C ARG A 143 -22.87 -20.53 16.35
N VAL A 144 -22.88 -19.25 15.99
CA VAL A 144 -23.13 -18.17 16.95
C VAL A 144 -24.25 -17.30 16.38
N PRO A 145 -25.34 -17.11 17.13
CA PRO A 145 -26.40 -16.21 16.65
C PRO A 145 -26.02 -14.76 16.96
N LEU A 146 -25.06 -14.25 16.19
CA LEU A 146 -24.42 -12.96 16.46
C LEU A 146 -25.39 -11.80 16.46
N THR A 147 -26.34 -11.79 15.51
CA THR A 147 -27.28 -10.67 15.40
C THR A 147 -28.22 -10.62 16.59
N SER A 148 -28.82 -11.77 16.95
CA SER A 148 -29.73 -11.83 18.09
C SER A 148 -29.04 -11.45 19.39
N MET A 149 -27.84 -11.99 19.59
CA MET A 149 -27.12 -11.73 20.84
C MET A 149 -26.68 -10.26 20.92
N THR A 150 -26.32 -9.67 19.77
CA THR A 150 -25.98 -8.25 19.74
C THR A 150 -27.19 -7.41 20.16
N ILE A 151 -28.34 -7.71 19.57
CA ILE A 151 -29.56 -6.95 19.88
C ILE A 151 -29.90 -7.08 21.37
N ASN A 152 -29.77 -8.28 21.93
CA ASN A 152 -30.06 -8.47 23.37
C ASN A 152 -29.09 -7.66 24.22
N ALA A 153 -27.79 -7.65 23.88
CA ALA A 153 -26.82 -6.87 24.67
C ALA A 153 -27.08 -5.39 24.58
N VAL A 154 -27.46 -4.91 23.40
CA VAL A 154 -27.76 -3.49 23.20
C VAL A 154 -29.01 -3.10 23.98
N HIS A 155 -30.05 -3.94 23.97
CA HIS A 155 -31.27 -3.64 24.75
C HIS A 155 -30.98 -3.55 26.25
N ALA A 156 -30.12 -4.43 26.77
CA ALA A 156 -29.74 -4.36 28.17
C ALA A 156 -29.04 -3.03 28.50
N ALA A 157 -28.24 -2.51 27.58
CA ALA A 157 -27.55 -1.25 27.79
C ALA A 157 -28.46 -0.04 27.69
N GLU A 158 -29.62 -0.15 27.00
CA GLU A 158 -30.51 0.98 26.82
C GLU A 158 -31.09 1.49 28.11
N GLU A 159 -31.20 0.63 29.12
CA GLU A 159 -31.78 1.03 30.41
C GLU A 159 -30.99 2.15 31.07
N THR A 160 -29.70 2.22 30.86
CA THR A 160 -28.83 3.21 31.51
C THR A 160 -28.33 4.30 30.56
N ALA A 161 -28.25 4.02 29.26
CA ALA A 161 -27.56 4.92 28.33
C ALA A 161 -28.49 5.52 27.28
N GLY A 162 -29.73 5.06 27.18
CA GLY A 162 -30.67 5.56 26.19
C GLY A 162 -30.82 4.61 25.01
N SER A 163 -31.92 4.84 24.26
CA SER A 163 -32.30 3.96 23.17
C SER A 163 -31.52 4.22 21.88
N VAL A 164 -31.28 3.16 21.11
CA VAL A 164 -30.80 3.26 19.74
C VAL A 164 -31.86 2.62 18.84
N ASN A 165 -31.90 3.02 17.57
CA ASN A 165 -32.84 2.40 16.66
C ASN A 165 -32.36 1.01 16.27
N LYS A 166 -33.24 0.23 15.60
CA LYS A 166 -32.92 -1.15 15.25
C LYS A 166 -31.67 -1.25 14.37
N LYS A 167 -31.54 -0.34 13.42
CA LYS A 167 -30.39 -0.35 12.53
C LYS A 167 -29.09 -0.10 13.29
N GLU A 168 -29.11 0.85 14.24
CA GLU A 168 -27.94 1.13 15.06
C GLU A 168 -27.59 -0.06 15.96
N ALA A 169 -28.58 -0.76 16.47
CA ALA A 169 -28.33 -1.97 17.25
C ALA A 169 -27.68 -3.05 16.41
N GLU A 170 -28.15 -3.23 15.21
CA GLU A 170 -27.58 -4.23 14.31
C GLU A 170 -26.15 -3.90 13.86
N UNK A 171 -25.89 -2.83 13.76
CA UNK A 171 -24.68 -2.35 13.41
C UNK A 171 -23.66 -2.67 14.34
N ALA A 172 -24.01 -2.80 15.55
CA ALA A 172 -23.10 -3.17 16.62
C ALA A 172 -22.65 -4.64 16.58
N LYS A 173 -23.20 -5.45 15.70
CA LYS A 173 -22.79 -6.86 15.65
C LYS A 173 -21.32 -7.06 15.25
N ASN A 174 -20.74 -6.08 14.55
CA ASN A 174 -19.30 -6.15 14.27
C ASN A 174 -18.49 -6.07 15.56
N MET A 175 -18.96 -5.31 16.55
CA MET A 175 -18.27 -5.24 17.83
C MET A 175 -18.46 -6.52 18.64
N PHE A 176 -19.61 -7.20 18.49
CA PHE A 176 -19.79 -8.49 19.11
C PHE A 176 -18.77 -9.50 18.55
N ALA A 177 -18.63 -9.53 17.23
CA ALA A 177 -17.64 -10.41 16.58
C ALA A 177 -16.23 -10.08 17.05
N LEU A 178 -15.91 -8.78 17.17
CA LEU A 178 -14.59 -8.36 17.66
C LEU A 178 -14.36 -8.82 19.10
N GLY A 179 -15.35 -8.67 19.97
CA GLY A 179 -15.23 -9.08 21.37
C GLY A 179 -14.95 -10.56 21.50
N LEU A 180 -15.62 -11.38 20.69
CA LEU A 180 -15.38 -12.81 20.71
C LEU A 180 -13.96 -13.15 20.30
N MET A 181 -13.46 -12.50 19.25
CA MET A 181 -12.11 -12.77 18.78
C MET A 181 -11.07 -12.22 19.75
N SER A 182 -11.33 -11.08 20.37
CA SER A 182 -10.42 -10.54 21.39
C SER A 182 -10.28 -11.53 22.56
N TRP A 183 -11.41 -12.13 22.96
CA TRP A 183 -11.37 -13.14 24.03
C TRP A 183 -10.59 -14.38 23.57
N LEU A 184 -10.88 -14.88 22.37
CA LEU A 184 -10.29 -16.12 21.87
C LEU A 184 -8.77 -16.04 21.80
N TYR A 185 -8.22 -14.87 21.49
CA TYR A 185 -6.78 -14.67 21.31
C TYR A 185 -6.16 -13.80 22.41
N HIS A 186 -6.86 -13.60 23.52
CA HIS A 186 -6.34 -12.87 24.68
C HIS A 186 -5.82 -11.48 24.33
N ARG A 187 -6.58 -10.74 23.51
CA ARG A 187 -6.16 -9.40 23.10
C ARG A 187 -6.48 -8.38 24.19
N PRO A 188 -5.64 -7.33 24.36
CA PRO A 188 -5.98 -6.25 25.28
C PRO A 188 -7.16 -5.45 24.72
N THR A 189 -8.14 -5.14 25.57
CA THR A 189 -9.39 -4.57 25.10
C THR A 189 -9.54 -3.08 25.40
N GLU A 190 -8.65 -2.51 26.21
CA GLU A 190 -8.78 -1.12 26.66
C GLU A 190 -8.75 -0.14 25.49
N GLY A 191 -7.89 -0.42 24.49
CA GLY A 191 -7.78 0.45 23.34
C GLY A 191 -9.06 0.50 22.52
N THR A 192 -9.73 -0.65 22.38
CA THR A 192 -10.99 -0.70 21.63
C THR A 192 -12.09 0.06 22.35
N VAL A 193 -12.19 -0.10 23.67
CA VAL A 193 -13.18 0.66 24.44
C VAL A 193 -12.92 2.16 24.30
N GLY A 194 -11.66 2.58 24.43
CA GLY A 194 -11.30 3.98 24.27
C GLY A 194 -11.61 4.51 22.88
N PHE A 195 -11.34 3.72 21.86
CA PHE A 195 -11.68 4.08 20.49
C PHE A 195 -13.18 4.32 20.33
N LEU A 196 -13.99 3.42 20.87
CA LEU A 196 -15.44 3.56 20.75
C LEU A 196 -15.93 4.79 21.49
N GLU A 197 -15.38 5.06 22.66
CA GLU A 197 -15.76 6.26 23.44
C GLU A 197 -15.46 7.53 22.66
N LYS A 198 -14.32 7.58 22.01
CA LYS A 198 -13.91 8.75 21.22
C LYS A 198 -14.74 8.88 19.95
N LYS A 199 -14.94 7.77 19.24
CA LYS A 199 -15.67 7.77 17.97
C LYS A 199 -17.12 8.23 18.15
N PHE A 200 -17.76 7.81 19.23
CA PHE A 200 -19.17 8.11 19.49
C PHE A 200 -19.34 9.09 20.62
N ALA A 201 -18.39 9.99 20.83
CA ALA A 201 -18.47 10.96 21.94
C ALA A 201 -19.73 11.81 21.88
N LYS A 202 -20.22 12.13 20.67
CA LYS A 202 -21.42 12.95 20.49
C LYS A 202 -22.71 12.11 20.53
N ARG A 203 -22.61 10.81 20.56
CA ARG A 203 -23.75 9.90 20.60
C ARG A 203 -23.51 8.85 21.68
N PRO A 204 -23.63 9.23 22.98
CA PRO A 204 -23.29 8.30 24.06
C PRO A 204 -24.15 7.03 24.07
N GLU A 205 -25.38 7.08 23.55
CA GLU A 205 -26.20 5.88 23.46
C GLU A 205 -25.62 4.86 22.48
N ILE A 206 -24.97 5.33 21.45
CA ILE A 206 -24.29 4.43 20.50
C ILE A 206 -22.99 3.87 21.08
N UNK A 207 -22.38 4.52 21.69
CA UNK A 207 -21.28 4.14 22.33
C UNK A 207 -21.51 3.04 23.20
N ALA A 208 -22.46 3.34 24.05
CA ALA A 208 -22.86 2.29 25.01
C ALA A 208 -23.31 1.01 24.33
N ALA A 209 -24.06 1.14 23.24
CA ALA A 209 -24.51 -0.04 22.50
C ALA A 209 -23.35 -0.84 21.96
N ASN A 210 -22.34 -0.17 21.39
CA ASN A 210 -21.20 -0.86 20.82
C ASN A 210 -20.32 -1.48 21.91
N ILE A 211 -20.12 -0.79 23.02
CA ILE A 211 -19.35 -1.34 24.13
C ILE A 211 -20.07 -2.56 24.71
N ALA A 212 -21.41 -2.47 24.86
CA ALA A 212 -22.17 -3.61 25.37
C ALA A 212 -22.02 -4.83 24.45
N ALA A 213 -22.11 -4.62 23.13
CA ALA A 213 -21.93 -5.71 22.18
C ALA A 213 -20.52 -6.30 22.28
N PHE A 214 -19.52 -5.44 22.38
CA PHE A 214 -18.13 -5.88 22.49
C PHE A 214 -17.92 -6.72 23.74
N ARG A 215 -18.40 -6.25 24.90
CA ARG A 215 -18.23 -6.96 26.16
C ARG A 215 -19.05 -8.23 26.20
N ALA A 216 -20.17 -8.28 25.55
CA ALA A 216 -20.99 -9.47 25.52
C ALA A 216 -20.30 -10.65 24.83
N UNK A 217 -19.67 -10.29 23.88
CA UNK A 217 -19.01 -11.17 23.28
C UNK A 217 -18.04 -11.76 23.98
N PHE A 218 -17.31 -11.01 24.62
CA PHE A 218 -16.27 -11.50 25.51
C PHE A 218 -16.86 -12.46 26.56
N ASN A 219 -17.95 -12.03 27.16
CA ASN A 219 -18.63 -12.88 28.13
C ASN A 219 -19.19 -14.15 27.51
N TYR A 220 -19.66 -14.08 26.27
CA TYR A 220 -20.13 -15.27 25.57
C TYR A 220 -19.00 -16.29 25.45
N GLY A 221 -17.81 -15.83 25.08
CA GLY A 221 -16.67 -16.71 25.01
C GLY A 221 -16.41 -17.45 26.32
N GLU A 222 -16.52 -16.70 27.44
CA GLU A 222 -16.28 -17.28 28.76
C GLU A 222 -17.30 -18.35 29.14
N THR A 223 -18.54 -18.20 28.71
CA THR A 223 -19.64 -19.03 29.20
C THR A 223 -20.10 -20.12 28.24
N THR A 224 -19.78 -19.98 26.94
CA THR A 224 -20.24 -20.95 25.94
C THR A 224 -19.47 -22.25 26.03
N GLU A 225 -20.12 -23.35 25.63
CA GLU A 225 -19.44 -24.64 25.50
C GLU A 225 -18.79 -24.82 24.12
N SER A 226 -19.07 -23.90 23.18
CA SER A 226 -18.56 -24.02 21.82
C SER A 226 -17.04 -23.92 21.74
N PHE A 227 -16.42 -23.12 22.60
CA PHE A 227 -14.98 -22.86 22.53
C PHE A 227 -14.31 -23.52 23.73
N THR A 228 -13.65 -24.65 23.48
CA THR A 228 -12.94 -25.39 24.53
C THR A 228 -11.47 -24.99 24.60
N VAL A 229 -10.98 -24.23 23.62
CA VAL A 229 -9.58 -23.85 23.53
C VAL A 229 -9.51 -22.37 23.26
N THR A 230 -8.59 -21.68 23.95
CA THR A 230 -8.17 -20.34 23.59
C THR A 230 -6.73 -20.37 23.14
N TYR A 231 -6.24 -19.27 22.59
CA TYR A 231 -4.93 -19.26 21.96
C TYR A 231 -4.10 -18.09 22.45
N GLU A 232 -2.79 -18.30 22.51
CA GLU A 232 -1.82 -17.26 22.81
C GLU A 232 -0.79 -17.21 21.71
N VAL A 233 -0.45 -16.00 21.27
CA VAL A 233 0.68 -15.76 20.38
C VAL A 233 1.56 -14.74 21.08
N ALA A 234 2.76 -15.15 21.46
CA ALA A 234 3.66 -14.29 22.24
C ALA A 234 4.07 -13.05 21.44
N PRO A 235 4.43 -11.96 22.13
CA PRO A 235 4.95 -10.80 21.41
C PRO A 235 6.19 -11.14 20.59
N ALA A 236 6.36 -10.43 19.46
CA ALA A 236 7.51 -10.63 18.62
C ALA A 236 8.69 -9.82 19.15
N ARG A 237 9.90 -10.34 18.92
CA ARG A 237 11.11 -9.58 19.20
C ARG A 237 11.37 -8.66 18.02
N MET A 238 11.24 -7.37 18.25
CA MET A 238 11.46 -6.37 17.20
C MET A 238 12.56 -5.42 17.66
N LYS A 239 13.21 -4.76 16.68
CA LYS A 239 14.23 -3.78 16.98
C LYS A 239 13.66 -2.75 17.96
N SER A 240 14.50 -2.32 18.92
CA SER A 240 14.07 -1.39 19.95
C SER A 240 13.66 -0.05 19.34
N GLY A 241 12.62 0.55 19.88
CA GLY A 241 12.13 1.86 19.45
C GLY A 241 10.62 1.97 19.58
N THR A 242 10.10 3.06 19.09
CA THR A 242 8.67 3.34 19.13
C THR A 242 8.06 2.92 17.81
N TYR A 243 7.00 2.12 17.87
CA TYR A 243 6.31 1.61 16.68
C TYR A 243 4.88 2.13 16.63
N ARG A 244 4.36 2.24 15.42
CA ARG A 244 2.92 2.35 15.23
C ARG A 244 2.54 1.47 14.05
N ARG A 245 1.32 0.95 14.09
CA ARG A 245 0.78 0.25 12.93
C ARG A 245 0.48 1.28 11.84
N ILE A 246 0.89 1.01 10.61
CA ILE A 246 0.73 2.00 9.56
C ILE A 246 0.34 1.36 8.24
N THR A 247 -0.59 2.00 7.53
CA THR A 247 -0.88 1.63 6.14
C THR A 247 0.10 2.32 5.21
N GLY A 248 0.21 1.77 3.99
CA GLY A 248 1.11 2.37 3.02
C GLY A 248 0.73 3.79 2.64
N ASN A 249 -0.57 4.06 2.46
CA ASN A 249 -0.98 5.41 2.10
C ASN A 249 -0.71 6.41 3.22
N LEU A 250 -0.87 6.00 4.47
CA LEU A 250 -0.53 6.89 5.58
C LEU A 250 0.97 7.12 5.65
N ALA A 251 1.77 6.07 5.51
CA ALA A 251 3.23 6.20 5.52
C ALA A 251 3.71 7.10 4.38
N LEU A 252 3.12 6.92 3.19
CA LEU A 252 3.46 7.74 2.04
C LEU A 252 3.13 9.21 2.30
N SER A 253 1.96 9.47 2.89
CA SER A 253 1.56 10.84 3.22
C SER A 253 2.54 11.47 4.21
N TYR A 254 2.93 10.73 5.24
CA TYR A 254 3.92 11.24 6.19
C TYR A 254 5.27 11.48 5.52
N GLY A 255 5.65 10.63 4.56
CA GLY A 255 6.89 10.81 3.82
C GLY A 255 6.87 12.09 2.99
N LEU A 256 5.74 12.42 2.40
CA LEU A 256 5.61 13.66 1.63
C LEU A 256 5.69 14.88 2.54
N ILE A 257 5.07 14.80 3.71
CA ILE A 257 5.18 15.91 4.69
C ILE A 257 6.63 16.05 5.15
N ALA A 258 7.29 14.94 5.46
CA ALA A 258 8.70 14.96 5.84
C ALA A 258 9.57 15.56 4.74
N ALA A 259 9.27 15.23 3.48
CA ALA A 259 10.03 15.79 2.35
C ALA A 259 9.88 17.31 2.29
N GLY A 260 8.68 17.82 2.59
CA GLY A 260 8.52 19.27 2.68
C GLY A 260 9.43 19.89 3.72
N GLU A 261 9.49 19.27 4.90
CA GLU A 261 10.36 19.76 5.98
C GLU A 261 11.84 19.63 5.60
N LEU A 262 12.21 18.51 5.01
CA LEU A 262 13.62 18.25 4.68
C LEU A 262 14.12 19.15 3.56
N THR A 263 13.26 19.45 2.58
CA THR A 263 13.65 20.35 1.47
C THR A 263 13.53 21.81 1.84
N GLY A 264 12.72 22.14 2.85
CA GLY A 264 12.40 23.52 3.18
C GLY A 264 11.38 24.12 2.24
N LEU A 265 10.68 23.30 1.45
CA LEU A 265 9.72 23.81 0.48
C LEU A 265 8.29 23.64 1.00
N PRO A 266 7.40 24.58 0.65
CA PRO A 266 5.97 24.29 0.86
C PRO A 266 5.55 23.14 -0.03
N VAL A 267 4.62 22.33 0.47
CA VAL A 267 4.12 21.18 -0.27
C VAL A 267 2.80 21.55 -0.93
N PHE A 268 2.67 21.24 -2.22
CA PHE A 268 1.43 21.50 -2.95
C PHE A 268 0.98 20.21 -3.62
N LEU A 269 -0.19 19.71 -3.21
CA LEU A 269 -0.80 18.53 -3.84
C LEU A 269 -1.93 18.99 -4.76
N GLY A 270 -1.78 18.76 -6.06
CA GLY A 270 -2.86 18.96 -7.03
C GLY A 270 -3.36 17.62 -7.49
N SER A 271 -4.62 17.30 -7.22
CA SER A 271 -5.09 15.97 -7.47
C SER A 271 -6.60 15.92 -7.69
N TYR A 272 -7.08 14.77 -8.10
CA TYR A 272 -8.49 14.50 -8.29
C TYR A 272 -8.77 13.13 -7.63
N PRO A 273 -9.86 12.98 -6.87
CA PRO A 273 -10.09 11.72 -6.13
C PRO A 273 -10.18 10.51 -7.06
N ILE A 274 -9.46 9.47 -6.71
CA ILE A 274 -9.45 8.22 -7.46
C ILE A 274 -8.94 7.08 -6.56
N UNK A 275 -9.60 6.14 -6.45
CA UNK A 275 -9.32 5.15 -5.55
C UNK A 275 -8.30 4.33 -6.17
N PRO A 276 -7.34 3.82 -5.43
CA PRO A 276 -7.09 3.87 -3.99
C PRO A 276 -6.20 5.02 -3.55
N ALA A 277 -5.96 5.99 -4.39
CA ALA A 277 -5.07 7.11 -4.08
C ALA A 277 -5.74 8.21 -3.26
N SER A 278 -7.07 8.22 -3.14
CA SER A 278 -7.79 9.33 -2.50
C SER A 278 -7.42 9.56 -1.05
N ASP A 279 -7.01 8.51 -0.35
CA ASP A 279 -6.64 8.64 1.06
C ASP A 279 -5.49 9.61 1.26
N ILE A 280 -4.59 9.73 0.28
CA ILE A 280 -3.44 10.63 0.40
C ILE A 280 -3.92 12.08 0.40
N LEU A 281 -4.84 12.41 -0.52
CA LEU A 281 -5.42 13.75 -0.56
C LEU A 281 -6.12 14.06 0.77
N HIS A 282 -6.92 13.12 1.27
CA HIS A 282 -7.62 13.32 2.54
C HIS A 282 -6.65 13.51 3.69
N GLU A 283 -5.60 12.71 3.75
CA GLU A 283 -4.63 12.80 4.85
C GLU A 283 -3.86 14.11 4.80
N LEU A 284 -3.38 14.50 3.62
CA LEU A 284 -2.58 15.72 3.51
C LEU A 284 -3.40 16.96 3.84
N SER A 285 -4.71 16.93 3.57
CA SER A 285 -5.57 18.08 3.87
C SER A 285 -5.68 18.36 5.37
N LYS A 286 -5.27 17.43 6.23
CA LYS A 286 -5.28 17.63 7.69
C LYS A 286 -4.03 18.32 8.20
N HIS A 287 -3.04 18.58 7.35
CA HIS A 287 -1.71 19.02 7.81
C HIS A 287 -1.30 20.38 7.29
N LYS A 288 -2.25 21.30 7.21
CA LYS A 288 -1.99 22.66 6.73
C LYS A 288 -0.91 23.37 7.55
N ARG A 289 -0.84 23.08 8.85
CA ARG A 289 0.13 23.73 9.72
C ARG A 289 1.59 23.36 9.39
N PHE A 290 1.79 22.29 8.59
CA PHE A 290 3.12 21.90 8.15
C PHE A 290 3.45 22.44 6.77
N GLY A 291 2.73 23.48 6.31
CA GLY A 291 2.98 24.08 5.02
C GLY A 291 2.45 23.28 3.85
N VAL A 292 1.45 22.45 4.10
CA VAL A 292 0.88 21.60 3.07
C VAL A 292 -0.39 22.24 2.53
N ARG A 293 -0.45 22.44 1.21
CA ARG A 293 -1.65 22.90 0.52
C ARG A 293 -2.18 21.78 -0.34
N THR A 294 -3.49 21.58 -0.32
CA THR A 294 -4.13 20.60 -1.17
C THR A 294 -5.14 21.31 -2.06
N PHE A 295 -5.17 20.88 -3.31
CA PHE A 295 -6.09 21.43 -4.31
C PHE A 295 -6.77 20.26 -5.01
N GLN A 296 -8.08 20.16 -4.82
CA GLN A 296 -8.86 19.16 -5.55
C GLN A 296 -9.32 19.77 -6.85
N ALA A 297 -8.77 19.27 -7.95
CA ALA A 297 -9.06 19.77 -9.28
C ALA A 297 -10.33 19.13 -9.84
N GLU A 298 -10.78 19.66 -10.97
CA GLU A 298 -11.97 19.11 -11.63
C GLU A 298 -11.69 17.80 -12.36
N ASP A 299 -10.43 17.52 -12.69
CA ASP A 299 -10.03 16.25 -13.28
C ASP A 299 -8.52 16.06 -13.12
N GLU A 300 -8.03 14.94 -13.61
CA GLU A 300 -6.62 14.56 -13.48
C GLU A 300 -5.69 15.55 -14.19
N ILE A 301 -6.11 16.06 -15.34
CA ILE A 301 -5.27 16.96 -16.12
C ILE A 301 -5.09 18.29 -15.38
N ALA A 302 -6.17 18.83 -14.84
CA ALA A 302 -6.10 20.05 -14.04
C ALA A 302 -5.27 19.85 -12.79
N GLY A 303 -5.35 18.65 -12.19
CA GLY A 303 -4.58 18.36 -10.96
C GLY A 303 -3.09 18.46 -11.18
N ILE A 304 -2.57 17.78 -12.20
CA ILE A 304 -1.12 17.81 -12.44
C ILE A 304 -0.70 19.18 -12.97
N GLY A 305 -1.55 19.85 -13.74
CA GLY A 305 -1.23 21.20 -14.21
C GLY A 305 -1.02 22.16 -13.06
N ALA A 306 -1.90 22.09 -12.05
CA ALA A 306 -1.76 22.95 -10.87
C ALA A 306 -0.47 22.63 -10.10
N ALA A 307 -0.16 21.34 -9.96
CA ALA A 307 1.06 20.95 -9.25
C ALA A 307 2.32 21.41 -9.98
N LEU A 308 2.31 21.31 -11.31
CA LEU A 308 3.45 21.77 -12.11
C LEU A 308 3.63 23.28 -11.99
N GLY A 309 2.53 24.04 -12.02
CA GLY A 309 2.61 25.49 -11.79
C GLY A 309 3.16 25.83 -10.42
N ALA A 310 2.72 25.09 -9.39
CA ALA A 310 3.24 25.31 -8.05
C ALA A 310 4.74 25.02 -7.98
N SER A 311 5.21 24.02 -8.71
CA SER A 311 6.65 23.72 -8.79
C SER A 311 7.42 24.88 -9.40
N PHE A 312 6.92 25.44 -10.48
CA PHE A 312 7.56 26.62 -11.06
C PHE A 312 7.64 27.74 -10.02
N GLY A 313 6.61 27.87 -9.20
CA GLY A 313 6.56 28.89 -8.15
C GLY A 313 7.39 28.59 -6.89
N GLY A 314 8.05 27.45 -6.84
CA GLY A 314 8.96 27.14 -5.73
C GLY A 314 8.42 26.17 -4.70
N SER A 315 7.32 25.47 -4.99
CA SER A 315 6.77 24.46 -4.11
C SER A 315 7.26 23.07 -4.48
N LEU A 316 7.15 22.13 -3.56
CA LEU A 316 7.26 20.71 -3.90
C LEU A 316 5.90 20.29 -4.47
N GLY A 317 5.82 20.18 -5.78
CA GLY A 317 4.59 19.84 -6.45
C GLY A 317 4.38 18.33 -6.48
N ILE A 318 3.17 17.91 -6.13
CA ILE A 318 2.83 16.49 -6.03
C ILE A 318 1.47 16.27 -6.67
N THR A 319 1.32 15.16 -7.38
CA THR A 319 0.01 14.72 -7.84
C THR A 319 -0.13 13.23 -7.54
N THR A 320 -1.34 12.80 -7.19
CA THR A 320 -1.59 11.41 -6.85
C THR A 320 -2.70 10.86 -7.73
N THR A 321 -2.57 9.59 -8.14
CA THR A 321 -3.51 9.00 -9.08
C THR A 321 -3.36 7.48 -9.08
N SER A 322 -4.06 6.84 -10.00
CA SER A 322 -3.90 5.44 -10.40
C SER A 322 -3.66 5.39 -11.91
N GLY A 323 -3.57 4.18 -12.45
CA GLY A 323 -3.21 3.99 -13.86
C GLY A 323 -3.99 4.80 -14.87
N PRO A 324 -5.35 4.81 -14.80
CA PRO A 324 -6.08 5.62 -15.78
C PRO A 324 -5.74 7.11 -15.70
N GLY A 325 -5.51 7.61 -14.48
CA GLY A 325 -5.13 9.01 -14.33
C GLY A 325 -3.73 9.29 -14.85
N VAL A 326 -2.80 8.36 -14.73
CA VAL A 326 -1.47 8.52 -15.34
C VAL A 326 -1.62 8.71 -16.85
N ALA A 327 -2.48 7.92 -17.48
CA ALA A 327 -2.70 8.04 -18.92
C ALA A 327 -3.19 9.44 -19.28
N LEU A 328 -4.11 9.99 -18.48
CA LEU A 328 -4.62 11.33 -18.72
C LEU A 328 -3.59 12.41 -18.46
N LYS A 329 -2.64 12.17 -17.55
CA LYS A 329 -1.61 13.13 -17.18
C LYS A 329 -0.39 13.10 -18.11
N SER A 330 -0.34 12.19 -19.06
CA SER A 330 0.88 11.92 -19.85
C SER A 330 1.45 13.17 -20.51
N GLU A 331 0.60 14.00 -21.12
CA GLU A 331 1.11 15.17 -21.82
C GLU A 331 1.76 16.17 -20.85
N THR A 332 1.14 16.36 -19.68
CA THR A 332 1.71 17.28 -18.72
C THR A 332 2.99 16.71 -18.08
N ILE A 333 3.08 15.38 -17.93
CA ILE A 333 4.35 14.78 -17.48
C ILE A 333 5.45 15.06 -18.51
N GLY A 334 5.13 14.92 -19.80
CA GLY A 334 6.09 15.28 -20.85
C GLY A 334 6.49 16.74 -20.79
N LEU A 335 5.53 17.62 -20.52
CA LEU A 335 5.83 19.03 -20.33
C LEU A 335 6.78 19.23 -19.16
N ALA A 336 6.55 18.55 -18.05
CA ALA A 336 7.46 18.66 -16.88
C ALA A 336 8.87 18.20 -17.22
N VAL A 337 9.00 17.15 -18.04
CA VAL A 337 10.32 16.70 -18.50
C VAL A 337 10.98 17.80 -19.34
N SER A 338 10.23 18.41 -20.25
CA SER A 338 10.78 19.47 -21.10
C SER A 338 11.15 20.72 -20.30
N LEU A 339 10.32 21.09 -19.34
CA LEU A 339 10.58 22.25 -18.48
C LEU A 339 11.70 21.98 -17.49
N GLU A 340 11.90 20.74 -17.13
CA GLU A 340 12.87 20.31 -16.11
C GLU A 340 12.55 20.95 -14.77
N LEU A 341 11.36 20.64 -14.29
CA LEU A 341 10.86 21.08 -13.00
C LEU A 341 10.60 19.87 -12.09
N PRO A 342 10.86 20.01 -10.79
CA PRO A 342 10.55 18.94 -9.84
C PRO A 342 9.06 18.66 -9.76
N LEU A 343 8.70 17.39 -9.73
CA LEU A 343 7.31 17.00 -9.57
C LEU A 343 7.28 15.55 -9.11
N VAL A 344 6.51 15.26 -8.07
CA VAL A 344 6.36 13.87 -7.62
C VAL A 344 5.01 13.37 -8.10
N ILE A 345 5.02 12.28 -8.85
CA ILE A 345 3.81 11.68 -9.39
C ILE A 345 3.61 10.34 -8.71
N VAL A 346 2.62 10.29 -7.83
CA VAL A 346 2.32 9.07 -7.07
C VAL A 346 1.24 8.29 -7.81
N ASP A 347 1.59 7.08 -8.22
CA ASP A 347 0.66 6.18 -8.88
C ASP A 347 0.40 4.99 -7.97
N ILE A 348 -0.81 4.92 -7.42
CA ILE A 348 -1.24 3.76 -6.65
C ILE A 348 -1.89 2.79 -7.64
N GLN A 349 -1.10 1.83 -8.08
CA GLN A 349 -1.50 0.93 -9.16
C GLN A 349 -2.68 0.04 -8.74
N ARG A 350 -3.60 -0.13 -9.66
CA ARG A 350 -4.77 -0.98 -9.44
C ARG A 350 -5.06 -1.78 -10.69
N GLY A 351 -5.94 -2.76 -10.58
CA GLY A 351 -6.28 -3.62 -11.69
C GLY A 351 -6.85 -2.87 -12.86
N GLY A 352 -6.26 -3.06 -14.03
CA GLY A 352 -6.67 -2.43 -15.28
C GLY A 352 -7.09 -3.48 -16.27
N PRO A 353 -7.28 -3.09 -17.54
CA PRO A 353 -7.19 -1.74 -18.10
C PRO A 353 -8.42 -0.89 -17.82
N SER A 354 -8.28 0.42 -18.02
CA SER A 354 -9.32 1.41 -17.73
C SER A 354 -9.74 1.30 -16.28
N THR A 355 -11.04 1.29 -15.99
CA THR A 355 -11.53 1.16 -14.62
C THR A 355 -11.20 -0.22 -14.03
N GLY A 356 -11.21 -1.25 -14.88
CA GLY A 356 -10.77 -2.61 -14.51
C GLY A 356 -11.33 -3.12 -13.21
N LEU A 357 -10.43 -3.33 -12.25
CA LEU A 357 -10.77 -3.76 -10.89
C LEU A 357 -10.31 -2.66 -9.92
N PRO A 358 -11.13 -1.63 -9.71
CA PRO A 358 -10.63 -0.42 -9.05
C PRO A 358 -10.21 -0.59 -7.59
N THR A 359 -10.64 -1.66 -6.92
CA THR A 359 -10.26 -1.90 -5.54
C THR A 359 -9.19 -2.99 -5.38
N LYS A 360 -8.67 -3.52 -6.49
CA LYS A 360 -7.74 -4.64 -6.45
C LYS A 360 -6.35 -4.21 -6.88
N THR A 361 -5.34 -4.93 -6.38
CA THR A 361 -3.94 -4.57 -6.63
C THR A 361 -3.43 -5.15 -7.94
N GLU A 362 -2.42 -4.47 -8.49
CA GLU A 362 -1.74 -4.90 -9.71
C GLU A 362 -0.46 -4.07 -9.80
N GLN A 363 0.52 -4.51 -10.60
CA GLN A 363 1.69 -3.66 -10.87
C GLN A 363 1.93 -3.57 -12.37
N ALA A 364 0.91 -3.10 -13.10
CA ALA A 364 0.92 -3.10 -14.55
C ALA A 364 1.14 -1.71 -15.16
N ASP A 365 1.64 -0.75 -14.36
CA ASP A 365 1.88 0.60 -14.85
C ASP A 365 3.36 0.90 -15.10
N LEU A 366 4.25 -0.07 -14.99
CA LEU A 366 5.68 0.20 -15.13
C LEU A 366 6.04 0.66 -16.54
N LEU A 367 5.57 -0.05 -17.56
CA LEU A 367 5.88 0.38 -18.93
C LEU A 367 5.19 1.69 -19.28
N GLN A 368 4.00 1.95 -18.72
CA GLN A 368 3.34 3.23 -18.90
C GLN A 368 4.21 4.35 -18.30
N ALA A 369 4.76 4.13 -17.11
CA ALA A 369 5.64 5.12 -16.48
C ALA A 369 6.94 5.31 -17.27
N MET A 370 7.46 4.24 -17.83
CA MET A 370 8.69 4.32 -18.62
C MET A 370 8.48 5.05 -19.94
N PHE A 371 7.48 4.74 -20.68
CA PHE A 371 7.40 5.08 -22.11
C PHE A 371 6.15 5.82 -22.56
N UNK A 372 5.20 5.91 -21.93
CA UNK A 372 3.95 6.35 -22.27
C UNK A 372 3.80 7.82 -22.41
N ARG A 373 4.75 8.45 -23.15
CA ARG A 373 4.64 9.88 -23.47
C ARG A 373 5.15 10.13 -24.87
N ASN A 374 4.73 11.27 -25.45
CA ASN A 374 5.30 11.59 -26.76
C ASN A 374 6.74 12.08 -26.61
N GLY A 375 7.55 11.81 -27.61
CA GLY A 375 8.96 12.22 -27.62
C GLY A 375 9.80 11.38 -26.68
N GLU A 376 11.07 11.75 -26.55
CA GLU A 376 12.01 11.09 -25.66
C GLU A 376 11.92 11.79 -24.29
N ALA A 377 11.21 11.15 -23.36
CA ALA A 377 10.88 11.80 -22.10
C ALA A 377 11.12 10.87 -20.91
N PRO A 378 12.39 10.59 -20.59
CA PRO A 378 12.69 9.69 -19.47
C PRO A 378 12.34 10.33 -18.14
N VAL A 379 11.81 9.52 -17.23
CA VAL A 379 11.38 9.94 -15.90
C VAL A 379 11.94 8.92 -14.90
N PRO A 380 12.59 9.35 -13.84
CA PRO A 380 13.00 8.40 -12.79
C PRO A 380 11.80 7.72 -12.16
N ILE A 381 11.99 6.48 -11.74
CA ILE A 381 10.92 5.67 -11.16
C ILE A 381 11.43 5.01 -9.88
N VAL A 382 10.69 5.18 -8.78
CA VAL A 382 10.95 4.47 -7.53
C VAL A 382 9.70 3.72 -7.10
N ALA A 383 9.90 2.65 -6.35
CA ALA A 383 8.78 1.83 -5.88
C ALA A 383 9.03 1.35 -4.45
N PRO A 384 8.06 1.51 -3.56
CA PRO A 384 8.17 0.96 -2.22
C PRO A 384 7.90 -0.53 -2.19
N ARG A 385 8.38 -1.22 -1.15
CA ARG A 385 8.25 -2.67 -1.06
C ARG A 385 7.34 -3.15 0.07
N SER A 386 6.96 -2.27 0.97
CA SER A 386 6.10 -2.62 2.11
C SER A 386 5.35 -1.38 2.55
N PRO A 387 4.29 -1.53 3.37
CA PRO A 387 3.56 -0.33 3.81
C PRO A 387 4.44 0.72 4.48
N GLY A 388 5.26 0.33 5.45
CA GLY A 388 6.13 1.32 6.11
C GLY A 388 7.15 1.93 5.17
N ASP A 389 7.63 1.16 4.21
CA ASP A 389 8.62 1.61 3.24
C ASP A 389 8.08 2.68 2.30
N CYS A 390 6.76 2.87 2.25
CA CYS A 390 6.18 3.95 1.47
C CYS A 390 6.66 5.32 1.96
N PHE A 391 6.96 5.45 3.27
CA PHE A 391 7.56 6.66 3.80
C PHE A 391 8.91 6.93 3.13
N ASP A 392 9.78 5.92 3.12
CA ASP A 392 11.12 6.08 2.55
C ASP A 392 11.07 6.34 1.05
N ALA A 393 10.16 5.67 0.35
CA ALA A 393 10.03 5.88 -1.09
C ALA A 393 9.56 7.29 -1.41
N ALA A 394 8.66 7.85 -0.58
CA ALA A 394 8.20 9.22 -0.80
C ALA A 394 9.34 10.22 -0.62
N VAL A 395 10.15 10.03 0.43
CA VAL A 395 11.31 10.89 0.65
C VAL A 395 12.30 10.78 -0.51
N GLU A 396 12.54 9.55 -0.99
CA GLU A 396 13.46 9.35 -2.10
C GLU A 396 12.94 9.97 -3.40
N ALA A 397 11.64 9.86 -3.68
CA ALA A 397 11.08 10.49 -4.87
C ALA A 397 11.27 12.00 -4.81
N ALA A 398 11.03 12.60 -3.65
CA ALA A 398 11.23 14.04 -3.49
C ALA A 398 12.70 14.43 -3.63
N ARG A 399 13.61 13.59 -3.09
CA ARG A 399 15.05 13.84 -3.23
C ARG A 399 15.44 13.91 -4.70
N LEU A 400 15.03 12.91 -5.48
CA LEU A 400 15.40 12.87 -6.89
C LEU A 400 14.76 14.02 -7.66
N ALA A 401 13.49 14.30 -7.39
CA ALA A 401 12.79 15.37 -8.11
C ALA A 401 13.46 16.72 -7.88
N THR A 402 13.75 17.04 -6.62
CA THR A 402 14.31 18.36 -6.31
C THR A 402 15.78 18.47 -6.66
N LYS A 403 16.56 17.40 -6.51
CA LYS A 403 17.98 17.46 -6.83
C LYS A 403 18.23 17.56 -8.34
N TYR A 404 17.43 16.82 -9.12
CA TYR A 404 17.66 16.74 -10.56
C TYR A 404 16.73 17.60 -11.38
N ARG A 405 15.76 18.27 -10.77
CA ARG A 405 14.78 19.11 -11.47
C ARG A 405 14.07 18.29 -12.53
N THR A 406 13.32 17.32 -12.07
CA THR A 406 12.67 16.37 -12.97
C THR A 406 11.40 15.82 -12.32
N PRO A 407 10.39 15.48 -13.10
CA PRO A 407 9.31 14.68 -12.53
C PRO A 407 9.84 13.30 -12.16
N VAL A 408 9.26 12.69 -11.13
CA VAL A 408 9.63 11.37 -10.66
C VAL A 408 8.35 10.59 -10.38
N PHE A 409 8.28 9.36 -10.89
CA PHE A 409 7.19 8.45 -10.54
C PHE A 409 7.48 7.70 -9.25
N LEU A 410 6.46 7.59 -8.41
CA LEU A 410 6.46 6.66 -7.29
C LEU A 410 5.35 5.65 -7.58
N LEU A 411 5.71 4.38 -7.77
CA LEU A 411 4.76 3.34 -8.12
C LEU A 411 4.48 2.47 -6.89
N SER A 412 3.41 2.81 -6.17
CA SER A 412 2.86 1.95 -5.13
C SER A 412 1.75 1.10 -5.75
N ASP A 413 0.99 0.39 -4.94
CA ASP A 413 -0.13 -0.38 -5.46
C ASP A 413 -1.21 -0.50 -4.39
N GLY A 414 -2.34 -1.08 -4.78
CA GLY A 414 -3.49 -1.18 -3.88
C GLY A 414 -3.22 -1.99 -2.63
N TYR A 415 -2.42 -3.03 -2.74
CA TYR A 415 -2.09 -3.81 -1.55
C TYR A 415 -1.28 -2.98 -0.56
N LEU A 416 -0.21 -2.33 -1.04
CA LEU A 416 0.60 -1.49 -0.15
C LEU A 416 -0.20 -0.35 0.43
N ALA A 417 -1.08 0.24 -0.39
CA ALA A 417 -1.84 1.40 0.04
C ALA A 417 -2.71 1.10 1.26
N ASN A 418 -3.34 -0.05 1.27
CA ASN A 418 -4.35 -0.41 2.27
C ASN A 418 -3.85 -1.41 3.31
N GLY A 419 -2.82 -2.17 2.99
CA GLY A 419 -2.23 -3.11 3.94
C GLY A 419 -1.47 -2.39 5.04
N SER A 420 -1.27 -3.05 6.15
CA SER A 420 -0.56 -2.42 7.26
C SER A 420 0.46 -3.36 7.89
N GLU A 421 1.36 -2.77 8.65
CA GLU A 421 2.41 -3.48 9.36
C GLU A 421 2.89 -2.60 10.51
N PRO A 422 3.60 -3.15 11.50
CA PRO A 422 4.26 -2.31 12.49
C PRO A 422 5.37 -1.52 11.81
N TRP A 423 5.49 -0.26 12.17
CA TRP A 423 6.44 0.66 11.55
C TRP A 423 7.24 1.35 12.65
N LEU A 424 8.55 1.16 12.61
CA LEU A 424 9.45 1.80 13.54
C LEU A 424 9.56 3.28 13.15
N LEU A 425 9.20 4.17 14.08
CA LEU A 425 9.22 5.59 13.79
C LEU A 425 10.67 6.02 13.50
N PRO A 426 10.90 6.71 12.38
CA PRO A 426 12.25 7.13 12.06
C PRO A 426 12.69 8.25 12.99
N LYS A 427 13.98 8.29 13.30
CA LYS A 427 14.56 9.41 14.03
C LYS A 427 14.90 10.50 13.04
N ARG A 428 14.63 11.75 13.44
CA ARG A 428 14.89 12.88 12.53
C ARG A 428 16.35 12.90 12.07
N GLU A 429 17.27 12.55 12.97
CA GLU A 429 18.70 12.57 12.65
C GLU A 429 19.09 11.57 11.56
N ALA A 430 18.30 10.53 11.37
CA ALA A 430 18.57 9.51 10.36
C ALA A 430 18.04 9.88 8.98
N LEU A 431 17.24 10.94 8.87
CA LEU A 431 16.68 11.35 7.60
C LEU A 431 17.68 12.20 6.81
N PRO A 432 17.66 12.10 5.47
CA PRO A 432 18.64 12.84 4.69
C PRO A 432 18.38 14.35 4.70
N ASP A 433 19.44 15.12 4.44
CA ASP A 433 19.32 16.56 4.25
C ASP A 433 18.99 16.81 2.78
N LEU A 434 17.79 17.28 2.52
CA LEU A 434 17.33 17.55 1.17
C LEU A 434 17.20 19.05 0.89
N THR A 435 17.80 19.91 1.70
CA THR A 435 17.64 21.36 1.59
C THR A 435 17.83 21.83 0.15
N VAL A 436 16.86 22.59 -0.33
CA VAL A 436 16.90 23.17 -1.67
C VAL A 436 17.29 24.63 -1.56
N ALA A 437 18.30 25.02 -2.33
CA ALA A 437 18.70 26.41 -2.44
C ALA A 437 18.30 26.94 -3.80
N PHE A 438 17.39 27.92 -3.83
CA PHE A 438 17.03 28.56 -5.07
C PHE A 438 18.16 29.44 -5.57
N THR A 439 18.28 29.53 -6.90
CA THR A 439 19.23 30.45 -7.52
C THR A 439 18.72 31.89 -7.34
N THR A 440 19.58 32.77 -6.85
CA THR A 440 19.21 34.16 -6.59
C THR A 440 20.12 35.16 -7.32
N GLU A 441 21.17 34.69 -7.98
CA GLU A 441 22.13 35.55 -8.67
C GLU A 441 22.26 35.14 -10.13
N PRO A 442 22.53 36.11 -11.03
CA PRO A 442 22.84 35.73 -12.41
C PRO A 442 23.98 34.75 -12.48
N ASN A 443 23.98 33.92 -13.53
CA ASN A 443 24.97 32.85 -13.68
C ASN A 443 25.75 32.91 -14.97
N HIS A 444 25.65 34.03 -15.70
CA HIS A 444 26.34 34.19 -16.97
C HIS A 444 26.64 35.65 -17.19
N THR A 445 27.74 35.95 -17.88
CA THR A 445 28.09 37.33 -18.23
C THR A 445 27.97 37.44 -19.76
N GLY A 446 27.03 38.27 -20.19
CA GLY A 446 26.79 38.52 -21.60
C GLY A 446 27.35 39.88 -22.02
N PRO A 447 27.13 40.27 -23.29
CA PRO A 447 27.63 41.57 -23.77
C PRO A 447 27.09 42.78 -23.01
N LYS A 448 25.87 42.64 -22.44
CA LYS A 448 25.23 43.74 -21.72
C LYS A 448 25.35 43.58 -20.21
N GLY A 449 26.20 42.68 -19.72
CA GLY A 449 26.41 42.44 -18.31
C GLY A 449 25.82 41.14 -17.82
N PRO A 450 25.53 41.06 -16.51
CA PRO A 450 25.04 39.80 -15.94
C PRO A 450 23.70 39.32 -16.55
N GLU A 451 23.59 38.04 -16.76
CA GLU A 451 22.40 37.37 -17.32
C GLU A 451 22.05 36.14 -16.51
N PHE A 452 20.78 35.76 -16.56
CA PHE A 452 20.38 34.49 -16.00
C PHE A 452 20.08 33.51 -17.14
N TRP A 453 20.78 32.38 -17.13
CA TRP A 453 20.60 31.32 -18.08
C TRP A 453 19.89 30.16 -17.38
N PRO A 454 18.59 29.98 -17.61
CA PRO A 454 17.80 29.02 -16.84
C PRO A 454 18.14 27.54 -17.11
N TYR A 455 18.90 27.25 -18.17
CA TYR A 455 19.29 25.87 -18.48
C TYR A 455 20.80 25.68 -18.43
N LEU A 456 21.52 26.56 -17.73
CA LEU A 456 22.95 26.38 -17.52
C LEU A 456 23.14 25.30 -16.45
N ARG A 457 23.50 24.11 -16.88
CA ARG A 457 23.44 22.93 -16.06
C ARG A 457 24.60 22.80 -15.09
N ASP A 458 24.32 22.25 -13.92
CA ASP A 458 25.34 21.79 -13.00
C ASP A 458 26.16 20.71 -13.70
N PRO A 459 27.48 20.81 -13.73
CA PRO A 459 28.26 19.81 -14.49
C PRO A 459 28.22 18.40 -13.92
N GLU A 460 27.94 18.25 -12.63
CA GLU A 460 27.90 16.94 -12.01
C GLU A 460 26.53 16.26 -12.15
N THR A 461 25.44 17.01 -11.85
CA THR A 461 24.10 16.43 -11.87
C THR A 461 23.38 16.63 -13.18
N LEU A 462 23.81 17.60 -13.98
CA LEU A 462 23.12 18.08 -15.18
C LEU A 462 21.79 18.75 -14.88
N ALA A 463 21.52 19.04 -13.62
CA ALA A 463 20.32 19.77 -13.24
C ALA A 463 20.45 21.24 -13.58
N ARG A 464 19.35 21.83 -14.01
CA ARG A 464 19.32 23.25 -14.26
C ARG A 464 19.08 24.03 -12.96
N PRO A 465 19.37 25.33 -12.94
CA PRO A 465 19.08 26.12 -11.74
C PRO A 465 17.57 26.31 -11.57
N TRP A 466 17.15 26.51 -10.32
CA TRP A 466 15.74 26.72 -9.98
C TRP A 466 15.61 28.10 -9.39
N ALA A 467 15.01 29.02 -10.13
CA ALA A 467 14.80 30.40 -9.70
C ALA A 467 13.30 30.66 -9.61
N VAL A 468 12.90 31.22 -8.48
CA VAL A 468 11.48 31.45 -8.21
C VAL A 468 11.04 32.74 -8.94
N PRO A 469 9.88 32.73 -9.61
CA PRO A 469 9.37 33.95 -10.23
C PRO A 469 9.31 35.11 -9.24
N GLY A 470 9.73 36.31 -9.69
CA GLY A 470 9.81 37.49 -8.86
C GLY A 470 11.19 37.74 -8.28
N THR A 471 12.16 36.89 -8.54
CA THR A 471 13.52 37.12 -8.11
C THR A 471 14.16 38.13 -9.03
N UNK A 472 14.42 39.09 -8.69
CA UNK A 472 14.93 40.12 -9.35
C UNK A 472 16.14 39.76 -10.05
N GLY A 473 16.18 40.27 -11.21
CA GLY A 473 17.29 40.06 -12.13
C GLY A 473 17.30 38.67 -12.79
N LEU A 474 16.45 37.77 -12.37
CA LEU A 474 16.39 36.42 -12.90
C LEU A 474 15.08 36.19 -13.67
N GLU A 475 14.47 37.23 -14.15
CA GLU A 475 13.25 37.11 -14.94
C GLU A 475 13.51 36.22 -16.16
N HIS A 476 12.63 35.26 -16.38
CA HIS A 476 12.78 34.30 -17.48
C HIS A 476 11.46 33.65 -17.76
N ARG A 477 11.35 33.04 -18.92
CA ARG A 477 10.21 32.20 -19.22
C ARG A 477 10.70 30.84 -19.67
N ILE A 478 9.89 29.84 -19.43
CA ILE A 478 10.15 28.50 -19.91
C ILE A 478 8.84 27.96 -20.45
N GLY A 479 8.93 27.07 -21.41
CA GLY A 479 7.74 26.50 -22.01
C GLY A 479 8.03 25.18 -22.68
N GLY A 480 7.00 24.64 -23.30
CA GLY A 480 7.09 23.34 -23.92
C GLY A 480 7.82 23.30 -25.26
N ILE A 481 7.99 24.44 -25.91
CA ILE A 481 8.82 24.50 -27.12
C ILE A 481 10.27 24.36 -26.70
N GLU A 482 11.07 23.66 -27.52
CA GLU A 482 12.44 23.38 -27.16
C GLU A 482 13.22 24.67 -26.88
N LYS A 483 14.16 24.58 -25.92
CA LYS A 483 14.98 25.69 -25.47
C LYS A 483 16.44 25.47 -25.90
N SER A 484 17.16 26.57 -26.12
CA SER A 484 18.59 26.47 -26.41
C SER A 484 19.34 26.02 -25.17
N ASP A 485 20.36 25.22 -25.39
CA ASP A 485 21.23 24.74 -24.31
C ASP A 485 21.80 25.93 -23.54
N GLY A 486 21.65 25.89 -22.23
CA GLY A 486 22.15 26.95 -21.34
C GLY A 486 21.28 28.18 -21.33
N GLN A 487 21.22 28.91 -22.41
CA GLN A 487 20.54 30.21 -22.48
C GLN A 487 19.03 30.10 -22.27
N GLY A 488 18.41 29.06 -22.83
CA GLY A 488 17.00 28.80 -22.57
C GLY A 488 16.01 29.53 -23.46
N ASN A 489 16.47 30.24 -24.49
CA ASN A 489 15.58 30.86 -25.45
C ASN A 489 14.93 29.78 -26.32
N ILE A 490 13.75 30.07 -26.84
CA ILE A 490 13.10 29.18 -27.80
C ILE A 490 14.06 28.91 -28.95
N SER A 491 14.20 27.65 -29.33
CA SER A 491 15.12 27.24 -30.37
C SER A 491 14.47 26.24 -31.31
N TYR A 492 14.54 26.50 -32.60
CA TYR A 492 14.09 25.57 -33.63
C TYR A 492 15.25 24.87 -34.32
N ASP A 493 16.46 25.01 -33.76
CA ASP A 493 17.65 24.37 -34.31
C ASP A 493 17.65 22.87 -34.06
N PRO A 494 17.65 22.07 -35.11
CA PRO A 494 17.67 20.62 -34.90
C PRO A 494 18.84 20.08 -34.10
N UNK A 495 19.77 20.62 -34.14
CA UNK A 495 20.89 20.23 -33.47
C UNK A 495 20.79 20.40 -32.06
N ASN A 496 20.43 21.55 -31.76
CA ASN A 496 20.14 21.84 -30.36
C ASN A 496 19.11 20.88 -29.79
N HIS A 497 18.11 20.57 -30.58
CA HIS A 497 17.07 19.64 -30.08
C HIS A 497 17.71 18.28 -29.72
N ASP A 498 18.53 17.73 -30.61
CA ASP A 498 19.19 16.46 -30.32
C ASP A 498 20.05 16.58 -29.06
N ARG A 499 20.77 17.68 -28.89
CA ARG A 499 21.60 17.91 -27.72
C ARG A 499 20.76 17.93 -26.44
N MET A 500 19.64 18.66 -26.46
CA MET A 500 18.81 18.78 -25.26
C MET A 500 18.15 17.46 -24.90
N VAL A 501 17.73 16.69 -25.89
CA VAL A 501 17.16 15.37 -25.66
C VAL A 501 18.21 14.47 -24.98
N ARG A 502 19.44 14.48 -25.49
CA ARG A 502 20.49 13.65 -24.91
C ARG A 502 20.91 14.14 -23.50
N LEU A 503 20.89 15.43 -23.27
CA LEU A 503 21.22 15.95 -21.94
C LEU A 503 20.16 15.55 -20.91
N ARG A 504 18.88 15.61 -21.28
CA ARG A 504 17.83 15.14 -20.37
C ARG A 504 17.95 13.65 -20.10
N ALA A 505 18.27 12.87 -21.13
CA ALA A 505 18.49 11.44 -20.94
C ALA A 505 19.72 11.15 -20.07
N ALA A 506 20.79 11.88 -20.29
CA ALA A 506 22.03 11.70 -19.49
C ALA A 506 21.81 12.11 -18.04
N LYS A 507 20.99 13.13 -17.81
CA LYS A 507 20.66 13.54 -16.44
C LYS A 507 20.00 12.39 -15.68
N VAL A 508 18.99 11.77 -16.28
CA VAL A 508 18.28 10.69 -15.63
C VAL A 508 19.20 9.46 -15.48
N ALA A 509 19.94 9.11 -16.53
CA ALA A 509 20.85 7.96 -16.46
C ALA A 509 21.91 8.15 -15.37
N GLY A 510 22.39 9.39 -15.21
CA GLY A 510 23.42 9.69 -14.22
C GLY A 510 22.98 9.54 -12.79
N ILE A 511 21.69 9.49 -12.54
CA ILE A 511 21.17 9.24 -11.19
C ILE A 511 21.70 7.90 -10.66
N ALA A 512 22.03 6.94 -11.55
CA ALA A 512 22.59 5.68 -11.11
C ALA A 512 23.84 5.86 -10.24
N ASN A 513 24.58 6.95 -10.41
CA ASN A 513 25.78 7.25 -9.60
C ASN A 513 25.42 7.78 -8.22
N ASP A 514 24.16 8.07 -7.96
CA ASP A 514 23.70 8.75 -6.73
C ASP A 514 22.69 7.90 -5.97
N ILE A 515 22.59 6.62 -6.30
CA ILE A 515 21.71 5.69 -5.60
C ILE A 515 22.54 4.47 -5.18
N PRO A 516 22.11 3.75 -4.13
CA PRO A 516 22.89 2.61 -3.66
C PRO A 516 22.97 1.50 -4.71
N PRO A 517 24.02 0.69 -4.67
CA PRO A 517 24.05 -0.50 -5.52
C PRO A 517 22.97 -1.50 -5.11
N LEU A 518 22.59 -2.34 -6.06
CA LEU A 518 21.66 -3.42 -5.79
C LEU A 518 22.29 -4.40 -4.82
N GLU A 519 21.56 -4.74 -3.76
CA GLU A 519 22.02 -5.71 -2.76
C GLU A 519 21.40 -7.06 -3.04
N VAL A 520 22.16 -8.11 -2.78
CA VAL A 520 21.72 -9.48 -2.99
C VAL A 520 21.76 -10.20 -1.64
N GLU A 521 20.67 -10.89 -1.32
CA GLU A 521 20.64 -11.78 -0.17
C GLU A 521 20.85 -13.21 -0.67
N ASP A 522 22.01 -13.77 -0.34
CA ASP A 522 22.39 -15.12 -0.73
C ASP A 522 23.08 -15.77 0.46
N PRO A 523 22.30 -16.29 1.44
CA PRO A 523 22.89 -16.72 2.71
C PRO A 523 23.95 -17.80 2.57
N SER A 524 23.77 -18.72 1.63
CA SER A 524 24.75 -19.80 1.45
C SER A 524 25.96 -19.38 0.61
N GLY A 525 25.79 -18.35 -0.20
CA GLY A 525 26.80 -17.98 -1.19
C GLY A 525 26.89 -18.96 -2.35
N GLN A 526 25.96 -19.91 -2.45
CA GLN A 526 26.01 -20.98 -3.43
C GLN A 526 24.84 -20.96 -4.40
N ALA A 527 23.99 -19.94 -4.32
CA ALA A 527 22.81 -19.91 -5.17
C ALA A 527 23.19 -19.74 -6.63
N ARG A 528 22.52 -20.49 -7.49
CA ARG A 528 22.66 -20.37 -8.94
C ARG A 528 21.45 -19.68 -9.57
N VAL A 529 20.38 -19.51 -8.79
CA VAL A 529 19.16 -18.85 -9.22
C VAL A 529 18.99 -17.58 -8.40
N LEU A 530 18.71 -16.47 -9.09
CA LEU A 530 18.38 -15.20 -8.44
C LEU A 530 16.93 -14.86 -8.72
N VAL A 531 16.20 -14.48 -7.68
CA VAL A 531 14.85 -13.94 -7.86
C VAL A 531 14.94 -12.43 -7.74
N LEU A 532 14.48 -11.75 -8.78
CA LEU A 532 14.49 -10.29 -8.81
C LEU A 532 13.06 -9.77 -8.73
N GLY A 533 12.79 -8.89 -7.78
CA GLY A 533 11.46 -8.33 -7.61
C GLY A 533 11.49 -6.82 -7.53
N TRP A 534 10.29 -6.26 -7.54
CA TRP A 534 10.08 -4.84 -7.29
C TRP A 534 8.69 -4.64 -6.70
N GLY A 535 8.52 -3.52 -6.00
CA GLY A 535 7.21 -3.20 -5.47
C GLY A 535 6.76 -4.19 -4.41
N SER A 536 5.46 -4.43 -4.34
CA SER A 536 4.89 -5.23 -3.26
C SER A 536 5.14 -6.73 -3.39
N THR A 537 5.82 -7.18 -4.43
CA THR A 537 6.20 -8.59 -4.50
C THR A 537 7.30 -8.95 -3.51
N TYR A 538 7.89 -7.97 -2.83
CA TYR A 538 8.99 -8.25 -1.91
C TYR A 538 8.62 -9.29 -0.85
N GLY A 539 7.48 -9.10 -0.16
CA GLY A 539 7.09 -10.00 0.91
C GLY A 539 6.87 -11.43 0.43
N PRO A 540 6.02 -11.64 -0.58
CA PRO A 540 5.83 -13.00 -1.09
C PRO A 540 7.09 -13.65 -1.61
N ILE A 541 7.97 -12.90 -2.29
CA ILE A 541 9.23 -13.46 -2.77
C ILE A 541 10.10 -13.88 -1.58
N ALA A 542 10.24 -13.00 -0.59
CA ALA A 542 11.07 -13.33 0.58
C ALA A 542 10.52 -14.53 1.33
N ALA A 543 9.20 -14.62 1.48
CA ALA A 543 8.57 -15.75 2.15
C ALA A 543 8.79 -17.05 1.36
N GLY A 544 8.66 -16.98 0.04
CA GLY A 544 8.93 -18.14 -0.81
C GLY A 544 10.37 -18.60 -0.69
N CYS A 545 11.30 -17.65 -0.69
CA CYS A 545 12.73 -17.98 -0.53
C CYS A 545 12.99 -18.66 0.81
N ARG A 546 12.38 -18.17 1.90
CA ARG A 546 12.52 -18.81 3.20
C ARG A 546 12.09 -20.28 3.16
N ARG A 547 10.97 -20.54 2.50
CA ARG A 547 10.43 -21.90 2.43
C ARG A 547 11.36 -22.84 1.69
N VAL A 548 11.91 -22.44 0.54
CA VAL A 548 12.80 -23.32 -0.21
C VAL A 548 14.15 -23.49 0.49
N ARG A 549 14.62 -22.45 1.16
CA ARG A 549 15.86 -22.56 1.94
C ARG A 549 15.69 -23.52 3.11
N ALA A 550 14.50 -23.53 3.73
CA ALA A 550 14.21 -24.46 4.82
C ALA A 550 14.27 -25.92 4.36
N LYS A 551 14.07 -26.16 3.05
CA LYS A 551 14.21 -27.49 2.47
C LYS A 551 15.64 -27.80 2.05
N GLY A 552 16.57 -26.91 2.31
CA GLY A 552 17.98 -27.12 1.96
C GLY A 552 18.37 -26.65 0.57
N LEU A 553 17.46 -25.97 -0.13
CA LEU A 553 17.77 -25.45 -1.48
C LEU A 553 18.38 -24.05 -1.37
N HIS A 554 19.11 -23.65 -2.40
CA HIS A 554 19.81 -22.37 -2.42
C HIS A 554 19.16 -21.43 -3.43
N VAL A 555 18.83 -20.24 -3.00
CA VAL A 555 18.28 -19.21 -3.87
C VAL A 555 18.72 -17.85 -3.36
N ALA A 556 19.04 -16.94 -4.28
CA ALA A 556 19.39 -15.56 -3.96
C ALA A 556 18.21 -14.67 -4.27
N GLN A 557 18.09 -13.57 -3.56
CA GLN A 557 17.02 -12.60 -3.73
C GLN A 557 17.60 -11.21 -3.86
N ALA A 558 17.08 -10.42 -4.80
CA ALA A 558 17.38 -9.00 -4.94
C ALA A 558 16.09 -8.25 -5.21
N HIS A 559 16.01 -7.00 -4.76
CA HIS A 559 14.79 -6.22 -4.90
C HIS A 559 15.13 -4.80 -5.34
N LEU A 560 14.41 -4.30 -6.36
CA LEU A 560 14.68 -3.00 -6.94
C LEU A 560 13.80 -1.92 -6.32
N ARG A 561 14.45 -0.94 -5.65
CA ARG A 561 13.80 0.32 -5.28
C ARG A 561 13.70 1.23 -6.48
N HIS A 562 14.75 1.29 -7.28
CA HIS A 562 14.88 2.19 -8.44
C HIS A 562 14.72 1.40 -9.71
N LEU A 563 13.76 1.79 -10.52
CA LEU A 563 13.47 1.09 -11.77
C LEU A 563 13.91 1.88 -13.00
N ASN A 564 14.15 3.17 -12.83
CA ASN A 564 14.75 4.00 -13.87
C ASN A 564 15.46 5.17 -13.19
N PRO A 565 16.77 5.24 -13.23
CA PRO A 565 17.66 4.17 -13.76
C PRO A 565 17.75 3.03 -12.77
N PHE A 566 18.17 1.88 -13.25
CA PHE A 566 18.55 0.77 -12.38
C PHE A 566 19.83 1.11 -11.62
N PRO A 567 20.04 0.52 -10.44
CA PRO A 567 21.35 0.64 -9.79
C PRO A 567 22.49 0.23 -10.74
N ALA A 568 23.63 0.88 -10.59
CA ALA A 568 24.73 0.74 -11.56
C ALA A 568 25.22 -0.69 -11.72
N ASN A 569 25.13 -1.51 -10.67
CA ASN A 569 25.63 -2.89 -10.68
C ASN A 569 24.58 -3.92 -11.09
N THR A 570 23.41 -3.49 -11.54
CA THR A 570 22.31 -4.43 -11.79
C THR A 570 22.69 -5.47 -12.84
N GLY A 571 23.23 -5.03 -13.98
CA GLY A 571 23.59 -5.97 -15.04
C GLY A 571 24.62 -6.98 -14.59
N GLU A 572 25.65 -6.52 -13.89
CA GLU A 572 26.70 -7.40 -13.39
C GLU A 572 26.13 -8.47 -12.45
N ILE A 573 25.26 -8.07 -11.54
CA ILE A 573 24.63 -9.01 -10.62
C ILE A 573 23.82 -10.05 -11.41
N LEU A 574 22.97 -9.60 -12.33
CA LEU A 574 22.08 -10.52 -13.03
C LEU A 574 22.86 -11.53 -13.86
N ARG A 575 23.97 -11.10 -14.47
CA ARG A 575 24.77 -12.00 -15.30
C ARG A 575 25.60 -13.00 -14.49
N SER A 576 25.70 -12.77 -13.17
CA SER A 576 26.47 -13.68 -12.32
C SER A 576 25.69 -14.91 -11.87
N TYR A 577 24.41 -15.00 -12.22
CA TYR A 577 23.57 -16.14 -11.86
C TYR A 577 23.19 -16.93 -13.10
N ASP A 578 23.03 -18.24 -12.96
CA ASP A 578 22.66 -19.10 -14.09
C ASP A 578 21.26 -18.78 -14.58
N LYS A 579 20.35 -18.46 -13.65
CA LYS A 579 18.95 -18.14 -13.97
C LYS A 579 18.50 -16.94 -13.16
N VAL A 580 17.68 -16.10 -13.78
CA VAL A 580 17.03 -14.98 -13.11
C VAL A 580 15.53 -15.15 -13.29
N LEU A 581 14.81 -15.20 -12.18
CA LEU A 581 13.35 -15.32 -12.17
C LEU A 581 12.76 -14.00 -11.69
N ILE A 582 11.73 -13.51 -12.42
CA ILE A 582 11.09 -12.24 -12.08
C ILE A 582 9.59 -12.46 -11.91
N PRO A 583 9.12 -12.63 -10.66
CA PRO A 583 7.67 -12.70 -10.42
C PRO A 583 7.06 -11.31 -10.47
N GLU A 584 5.99 -11.15 -11.24
CA GLU A 584 5.33 -9.83 -11.38
C GLU A 584 3.82 -9.97 -11.44
N MET A 585 3.14 -8.99 -10.89
CA MET A 585 1.68 -8.90 -11.02
C MET A 585 1.33 -8.10 -12.27
N ASN A 586 1.85 -8.57 -13.37
CA ASN A 586 1.63 -8.09 -14.73
C ASN A 586 2.13 -9.17 -15.68
N LEU A 587 2.16 -8.92 -16.98
CA LEU A 587 2.56 -9.94 -17.96
C LEU A 587 4.04 -9.86 -18.34
N GLY A 588 4.90 -9.34 -17.46
CA GLY A 588 6.34 -9.36 -17.67
C GLY A 588 6.92 -8.00 -18.02
N GLN A 589 6.49 -6.95 -17.35
CA GLN A 589 6.95 -5.60 -17.71
C GLN A 589 8.39 -5.36 -17.27
N LEU A 590 8.76 -5.74 -16.03
CA LEU A 590 10.17 -5.61 -15.64
C LEU A 590 11.02 -6.59 -16.43
N ARG A 591 10.52 -7.79 -16.66
CA ARG A 591 11.27 -8.77 -17.45
C ARG A 591 11.62 -8.20 -18.82
N THR A 592 10.68 -7.51 -19.46
CA THR A 592 10.93 -6.89 -20.76
C THR A 592 12.06 -5.86 -20.66
N LEU A 593 12.02 -5.01 -19.63
CA LEU A 593 13.07 -4.00 -19.45
C LEU A 593 14.42 -4.63 -19.18
N ILE A 594 14.46 -5.67 -18.36
CA ILE A 594 15.71 -6.36 -18.03
C ILE A 594 16.32 -7.02 -19.26
N ARG A 595 15.47 -7.69 -20.05
CA ARG A 595 15.96 -8.30 -21.29
C ARG A 595 16.51 -7.27 -22.25
N ALA A 596 15.81 -6.16 -22.41
CA ALA A 596 16.25 -5.12 -23.34
C ALA A 596 17.53 -4.46 -22.88
N GLU A 597 17.62 -4.14 -21.59
CA GLU A 597 18.76 -3.36 -21.08
C GLU A 597 20.01 -4.20 -20.94
N PHE A 598 19.88 -5.45 -20.47
CA PHE A 598 21.05 -6.24 -20.06
C PHE A 598 21.26 -7.50 -20.89
N LEU A 599 20.36 -7.82 -21.80
CA LEU A 599 20.39 -9.03 -22.61
C LEU A 599 20.48 -10.29 -21.75
N VAL A 600 19.81 -10.26 -20.62
CA VAL A 600 19.67 -11.39 -19.74
C VAL A 600 18.35 -12.08 -20.07
N ASP A 601 18.39 -13.40 -20.29
CA ASP A 601 17.20 -14.17 -20.66
C ASP A 601 16.39 -14.50 -19.39
N ALA A 602 15.81 -13.47 -18.80
CA ALA A 602 15.06 -13.62 -17.55
C ALA A 602 13.79 -14.44 -17.76
N ILE A 603 13.47 -15.23 -16.74
CA ILE A 603 12.29 -16.08 -16.71
C ILE A 603 11.20 -15.31 -15.96
N GLY A 604 9.98 -15.29 -16.51
CA GLY A 604 8.87 -14.63 -15.85
C GLY A 604 7.97 -15.61 -15.13
N TYR A 605 7.38 -15.16 -14.03
CA TYR A 605 6.22 -15.83 -13.43
C TYR A 605 5.19 -14.74 -13.21
N ASN A 606 4.08 -14.82 -13.92
CA ASN A 606 3.20 -13.68 -14.09
C ASN A 606 1.79 -14.00 -13.64
N GLN A 607 1.19 -13.07 -12.90
CA GLN A 607 -0.13 -13.26 -12.33
C GLN A 607 -0.86 -11.93 -12.35
N VAL A 608 -2.07 -11.91 -12.91
CA VAL A 608 -2.86 -10.68 -13.02
C VAL A 608 -4.24 -10.98 -12.49
N ARG A 609 -4.36 -11.10 -11.17
CA ARG A 609 -5.58 -11.57 -10.50
C ARG A 609 -6.16 -10.58 -9.51
N GLY A 610 -5.51 -9.45 -9.32
CA GLY A 610 -5.99 -8.48 -8.33
C GLY A 610 -5.64 -8.84 -6.89
N LEU A 611 -4.75 -9.79 -6.69
CA LEU A 611 -4.34 -10.27 -5.37
C LEU A 611 -2.83 -10.40 -5.33
N PRO A 612 -2.21 -10.24 -4.15
CA PRO A 612 -0.78 -10.53 -4.02
C PRO A 612 -0.48 -12.01 -4.30
N PHE A 613 0.76 -12.30 -4.66
CA PHE A 613 1.21 -13.69 -4.74
C PHE A 613 1.10 -14.37 -3.38
N LYS A 614 0.87 -15.67 -3.41
CA LYS A 614 0.94 -16.50 -2.21
C LYS A 614 2.35 -17.06 -2.06
N ALA A 615 2.84 -17.10 -0.83
CA ALA A 615 4.20 -17.58 -0.56
C ALA A 615 4.38 -19.04 -0.98
N ALA A 616 3.38 -19.88 -0.73
CA ALA A 616 3.46 -21.29 -1.12
C ALA A 616 3.56 -21.46 -2.62
N GLU A 617 2.84 -20.63 -3.36
CA GLU A 617 2.86 -20.66 -4.83
C GLU A 617 4.24 -20.31 -5.34
N LEU A 618 4.82 -19.23 -4.81
CA LEU A 618 6.16 -18.83 -5.23
C LEU A 618 7.22 -19.87 -4.83
N ALA A 619 7.06 -20.48 -3.66
CA ALA A 619 7.99 -21.53 -3.25
C ALA A 619 7.98 -22.68 -4.25
N GLY A 620 6.80 -23.07 -4.72
CA GLY A 620 6.71 -24.12 -5.72
C GLY A 620 7.39 -23.76 -7.04
N VAL A 621 7.18 -22.53 -7.49
CA VAL A 621 7.81 -22.04 -8.71
C VAL A 621 9.34 -22.02 -8.56
N LEU A 622 9.81 -21.52 -7.40
CA LEU A 622 11.25 -21.46 -7.13
C LEU A 622 11.86 -22.86 -7.14
N GLU A 623 11.20 -23.80 -6.50
CA GLU A 623 11.69 -25.18 -6.46
C GLU A 623 11.84 -25.74 -7.88
N ASP A 624 10.84 -25.49 -8.73
CA ASP A 624 10.89 -25.96 -10.11
C ASP A 624 12.07 -25.34 -10.88
N VAL A 625 12.26 -24.03 -10.72
CA VAL A 625 13.33 -23.34 -11.43
C VAL A 625 14.72 -23.80 -10.94
N ILE A 626 14.86 -23.98 -9.63
CA ILE A 626 16.12 -24.43 -9.05
C ILE A 626 16.46 -25.83 -9.55
N ASN A 627 15.48 -26.71 -9.65
CA ASN A 627 15.70 -28.11 -9.98
C ASN A 627 15.79 -28.41 -11.47
N GLN A 628 15.55 -27.45 -12.34
CA GLN A 628 15.67 -27.66 -13.79
C GLN A 628 17.08 -27.90 -14.21
#